data_dc3477f94599a724103f89298f64d4af
#
_entry.id   dc3477f94599a724103f89298f64d4af
#
_cell.length_a   1.000
_cell.length_b   1.000
_cell.length_c   1.000
_cell.angle_alpha   90.00
_cell.angle_beta   90.00
_cell.angle_gamma   90.00
#
_symmetry.space_group_name_H-M   'P 1'
#
loop_
_entity.id
_entity.type
_entity.pdbx_description
1 polymer ?
#
loop_
_entity_poly.entity_id
_entity_poly.type
_entity_poly.pdbx_seq_one_letter_code
_entity_poly.pdbx_strand_id
1 'polypeptide(L)'
;MDKRRKYYVMLDTETCPLDKDFDGVTPFNMFVYDCGFAVVDRYGNVYEKYSFVVKDIFFGEKELMNSAYYANKLPRYYEDIKNGTRKVATWYEIRNTLAKVMKEYNTKIVIAHNARFDDGATKNTQRWLTKSKYRFFLPYNTEVWDTLKMARAVIAPMPTYKAFCEKHGYMTKHAKPRPQLKAETIYKFITADTDFVESHTGLEDVMIEKEIFRYCMGKHQKMEKALYKKSA
;
A
#
# COMPACT_ATOMS: atom_id res chain seq x y z
N MET A 1 -7.69 -19.83 13.49
CA MET A 1 -7.42 -19.67 12.04
C MET A 1 -7.88 -20.91 11.27
N ASP A 2 -8.62 -20.75 10.19
CA ASP A 2 -9.04 -21.86 9.32
C ASP A 2 -7.92 -22.23 8.34
N LYS A 3 -7.30 -23.41 8.53
CA LYS A 3 -6.18 -23.89 7.69
C LYS A 3 -6.55 -24.18 6.24
N ARG A 4 -7.82 -24.24 5.90
CA ARG A 4 -8.31 -24.45 4.52
C ARG A 4 -8.36 -23.15 3.74
N ARG A 5 -8.28 -21.99 4.41
CA ARG A 5 -8.27 -20.66 3.78
C ARG A 5 -6.86 -20.24 3.42
N LYS A 6 -6.76 -19.52 2.30
CA LYS A 6 -5.53 -18.83 1.94
C LYS A 6 -5.64 -17.37 2.38
N TYR A 7 -4.66 -16.95 3.17
CA TYR A 7 -4.55 -15.60 3.69
C TYR A 7 -3.49 -14.82 2.93
N TYR A 8 -3.64 -13.51 2.95
CA TYR A 8 -2.76 -12.53 2.33
C TYR A 8 -2.55 -11.38 3.30
N VAL A 9 -1.42 -10.71 3.22
CA VAL A 9 -1.23 -9.43 3.89
C VAL A 9 -1.35 -8.33 2.85
N MET A 10 -2.28 -7.41 3.04
CA MET A 10 -2.32 -6.14 2.31
C MET A 10 -1.47 -5.14 3.08
N LEU A 11 -0.67 -4.33 2.39
CA LEU A 11 0.23 -3.34 2.98
C LEU A 11 0.23 -2.08 2.15
N ASP A 12 0.15 -0.93 2.82
CA ASP A 12 0.36 0.38 2.23
C ASP A 12 1.24 1.24 3.14
N THR A 13 1.98 2.19 2.54
CA THR A 13 2.91 3.05 3.26
C THR A 13 2.80 4.50 2.83
N GLU A 14 2.74 5.40 3.82
CA GLU A 14 2.93 6.83 3.59
C GLU A 14 4.39 7.21 3.79
N THR A 15 4.86 8.13 2.96
CA THR A 15 6.30 8.40 2.86
C THR A 15 6.61 9.89 2.88
N CYS A 16 7.82 10.21 3.36
CA CYS A 16 8.45 11.52 3.20
C CYS A 16 9.73 11.39 2.37
N PRO A 17 10.17 12.44 1.66
CA PRO A 17 11.38 12.40 0.85
C PRO A 17 12.65 12.28 1.70
N LEU A 18 13.70 11.70 1.13
CA LEU A 18 15.05 11.65 1.73
C LEU A 18 15.67 13.03 1.88
N ASP A 19 15.37 13.92 0.96
CA ASP A 19 15.85 15.28 0.94
C ASP A 19 14.65 16.22 0.94
N LYS A 20 14.63 17.18 1.86
CA LYS A 20 13.56 18.16 2.00
C LYS A 20 13.38 19.05 0.75
N ASP A 21 14.48 19.24 0.00
CA ASP A 21 14.51 20.08 -1.22
C ASP A 21 14.20 19.27 -2.49
N PHE A 22 13.93 17.97 -2.34
CA PHE A 22 13.63 17.09 -3.46
C PHE A 22 12.15 17.14 -3.87
N ASP A 23 11.90 17.51 -5.12
CA ASP A 23 10.54 17.63 -5.68
C ASP A 23 10.06 16.40 -6.46
N GLY A 24 10.93 15.41 -6.65
CA GLY A 24 10.64 14.19 -7.37
C GLY A 24 10.31 13.00 -6.46
N VAL A 25 9.13 12.42 -6.61
CA VAL A 25 8.69 11.23 -5.85
C VAL A 25 9.08 9.96 -6.58
N THR A 26 10.02 9.20 -6.01
CA THR A 26 10.40 7.87 -6.50
C THR A 26 10.52 6.89 -5.34
N PRO A 27 10.32 5.58 -5.55
CA PRO A 27 10.44 4.60 -4.48
C PRO A 27 11.86 4.46 -3.91
N PHE A 28 12.84 5.14 -4.50
CA PHE A 28 14.26 5.02 -4.12
C PHE A 28 14.77 6.16 -3.24
N ASN A 29 13.96 7.21 -3.01
CA ASN A 29 14.32 8.37 -2.22
C ASN A 29 13.28 8.75 -1.17
N MET A 30 12.48 7.78 -0.74
CA MET A 30 11.41 7.98 0.23
C MET A 30 11.64 7.16 1.49
N PHE A 31 11.27 7.72 2.65
CA PHE A 31 11.20 7.03 3.93
C PHE A 31 9.76 6.82 4.36
N VAL A 32 9.48 5.65 4.91
CA VAL A 32 8.17 5.32 5.46
C VAL A 32 7.99 5.97 6.82
N TYR A 33 6.97 6.79 6.99
CA TYR A 33 6.58 7.33 8.29
C TYR A 33 5.25 6.76 8.82
N ASP A 34 4.40 6.22 7.93
CA ASP A 34 3.17 5.50 8.28
C ASP A 34 3.16 4.15 7.57
N CYS A 35 2.80 3.10 8.27
CA CYS A 35 2.73 1.75 7.74
C CYS A 35 1.44 1.08 8.21
N GLY A 36 0.54 0.88 7.27
CA GLY A 36 -0.71 0.15 7.47
C GLY A 36 -0.62 -1.25 6.88
N PHE A 37 -1.15 -2.26 7.58
CA PHE A 37 -1.35 -3.57 6.96
C PHE A 37 -2.52 -4.33 7.57
N ALA A 38 -3.09 -5.23 6.79
CA ALA A 38 -4.19 -6.08 7.22
C ALA A 38 -4.06 -7.48 6.66
N VAL A 39 -4.54 -8.47 7.44
CA VAL A 39 -4.69 -9.84 6.97
C VAL A 39 -6.05 -10.00 6.33
N VAL A 40 -6.07 -10.44 5.08
CA VAL A 40 -7.30 -10.62 4.31
C VAL A 40 -7.35 -11.98 3.63
N ASP A 41 -8.55 -12.41 3.22
CA ASP A 41 -8.72 -13.52 2.29
C ASP A 41 -9.07 -13.03 0.87
N ARG A 42 -9.19 -13.95 -0.07
CA ARG A 42 -9.55 -13.62 -1.46
C ARG A 42 -10.91 -12.95 -1.63
N TYR A 43 -11.78 -13.02 -0.62
CA TYR A 43 -13.12 -12.44 -0.62
C TYR A 43 -13.15 -11.05 0.00
N GLY A 44 -12.00 -10.54 0.48
CA GLY A 44 -11.88 -9.23 1.12
C GLY A 44 -12.28 -9.23 2.60
N ASN A 45 -12.51 -10.40 3.21
CA ASN A 45 -12.71 -10.46 4.65
C ASN A 45 -11.43 -10.09 5.37
N VAL A 46 -11.55 -9.22 6.39
CA VAL A 46 -10.43 -8.73 7.21
C VAL A 46 -10.41 -9.52 8.52
N TYR A 47 -9.25 -10.08 8.86
CA TYR A 47 -9.02 -10.88 10.07
C TYR A 47 -8.27 -10.12 11.13
N GLU A 48 -7.25 -9.38 10.72
CA GLU A 48 -6.48 -8.49 11.58
C GLU A 48 -6.10 -7.23 10.80
N LYS A 49 -5.90 -6.13 11.53
CA LYS A 49 -5.47 -4.85 10.96
C LYS A 49 -4.52 -4.13 11.92
N TYR A 50 -3.54 -3.45 11.33
CA TYR A 50 -2.50 -2.75 12.04
C TYR A 50 -2.28 -1.38 11.40
N SER A 51 -2.18 -0.36 12.24
CA SER A 51 -1.85 1.01 11.84
C SER A 51 -0.72 1.51 12.71
N PHE A 52 0.42 1.81 12.09
CA PHE A 52 1.63 2.23 12.78
C PHE A 52 2.17 3.54 12.24
N VAL A 53 2.60 4.40 13.16
CA VAL A 53 3.53 5.47 12.89
C VAL A 53 4.95 4.96 13.17
N VAL A 54 5.84 5.13 12.22
CA VAL A 54 7.26 4.75 12.36
C VAL A 54 7.96 5.75 13.25
N LYS A 55 8.18 5.39 14.52
CA LYS A 55 8.78 6.27 15.55
C LYS A 55 10.07 6.92 15.07
N ASP A 56 10.94 6.10 14.47
CA ASP A 56 12.30 6.50 14.08
C ASP A 56 12.29 7.62 13.00
N ILE A 57 11.25 7.67 12.16
CA ILE A 57 11.08 8.69 11.12
C ILE A 57 10.17 9.83 11.62
N PHE A 58 8.97 9.50 12.09
CA PHE A 58 7.96 10.50 12.43
C PHE A 58 8.40 11.47 13.54
N PHE A 59 9.12 10.96 14.55
CA PHE A 59 9.62 11.77 15.66
C PHE A 59 11.13 12.03 15.57
N GLY A 60 11.89 11.16 14.90
CA GLY A 60 13.32 11.28 14.74
C GLY A 60 13.75 12.26 13.66
N GLU A 61 13.01 12.29 12.55
CA GLU A 61 13.35 13.06 11.34
C GLU A 61 12.36 14.22 11.12
N LYS A 62 12.27 15.15 12.08
CA LYS A 62 11.27 16.24 12.05
C LYS A 62 11.33 17.12 10.81
N GLU A 63 12.54 17.38 10.31
CA GLU A 63 12.70 18.19 9.09
C GLU A 63 12.12 17.48 7.86
N LEU A 64 12.35 16.17 7.75
CA LEU A 64 11.78 15.36 6.69
C LEU A 64 10.25 15.29 6.79
N MET A 65 9.71 15.18 7.99
CA MET A 65 8.27 15.15 8.22
C MET A 65 7.58 16.45 7.82
N ASN A 66 8.24 17.60 7.98
CA ASN A 66 7.72 18.88 7.50
C ASN A 66 7.67 18.98 5.97
N SER A 67 8.47 18.16 5.27
CA SER A 67 8.49 18.07 3.80
C SER A 67 7.62 16.91 3.26
N ALA A 68 6.98 16.14 4.11
CA ALA A 68 6.13 15.02 3.70
C ALA A 68 5.00 15.49 2.79
N TYR A 69 4.69 14.72 1.76
CA TYR A 69 3.67 15.04 0.77
C TYR A 69 2.30 15.34 1.40
N TYR A 70 1.97 14.65 2.49
CA TYR A 70 0.73 14.84 3.26
C TYR A 70 0.97 15.49 4.63
N ALA A 71 1.95 16.40 4.74
CA ALA A 71 2.30 17.06 5.99
C ALA A 71 1.12 17.80 6.66
N ASN A 72 0.18 18.30 5.87
CA ASN A 72 -1.06 18.92 6.36
C ASN A 72 -1.96 17.96 7.14
N LYS A 73 -1.73 16.65 7.08
CA LYS A 73 -2.47 15.63 7.81
C LYS A 73 -1.83 15.26 9.16
N LEU A 74 -0.61 15.74 9.43
CA LEU A 74 0.10 15.45 10.68
C LEU A 74 -0.70 15.74 11.95
N PRO A 75 -1.52 16.81 12.05
CA PRO A 75 -2.37 17.03 13.23
C PRO A 75 -3.31 15.85 13.50
N ARG A 76 -3.89 15.25 12.46
CA ARG A 76 -4.73 14.05 12.57
C ARG A 76 -3.93 12.86 13.11
N TYR A 77 -2.69 12.68 12.67
CA TYR A 77 -1.82 11.61 13.17
C TYR A 77 -1.61 11.73 14.68
N TYR A 78 -1.36 12.93 15.20
CA TYR A 78 -1.22 13.15 16.63
C TYR A 78 -2.51 12.82 17.41
N GLU A 79 -3.67 13.14 16.86
CA GLU A 79 -4.95 12.79 17.44
C GLU A 79 -5.17 11.26 17.44
N ASP A 80 -4.94 10.60 16.32
CA ASP A 80 -5.04 9.14 16.17
C ASP A 80 -4.11 8.40 17.15
N ILE A 81 -2.90 8.90 17.36
CA ILE A 81 -1.96 8.37 18.34
C ILE A 81 -2.50 8.54 19.75
N LYS A 82 -3.00 9.73 20.08
CA LYS A 82 -3.60 10.03 21.40
C LYS A 82 -4.80 9.14 21.69
N ASN A 83 -5.63 8.88 20.71
CA ASN A 83 -6.82 8.05 20.81
C ASN A 83 -6.54 6.55 20.74
N GLY A 84 -5.28 6.15 20.46
CA GLY A 84 -4.87 4.75 20.37
C GLY A 84 -5.32 4.02 19.11
N THR A 85 -5.89 4.72 18.12
CA THR A 85 -6.28 4.15 16.82
C THR A 85 -5.08 3.90 15.93
N ARG A 86 -3.96 4.59 16.17
CA ARG A 86 -2.69 4.45 15.50
C ARG A 86 -1.58 4.27 16.52
N LYS A 87 -0.78 3.22 16.37
CA LYS A 87 0.29 2.87 17.31
C LYS A 87 1.61 3.47 16.88
N VAL A 88 2.35 4.05 17.83
CA VAL A 88 3.75 4.42 17.62
C VAL A 88 4.63 3.20 17.87
N ALA A 89 5.43 2.82 16.89
CA ALA A 89 6.35 1.70 17.00
C ALA A 89 7.66 1.98 16.24
N THR A 90 8.74 1.39 16.69
CA THR A 90 10.01 1.41 15.95
C THR A 90 9.88 0.59 14.67
N TRP A 91 10.72 0.89 13.69
CA TRP A 91 10.75 0.12 12.43
C TRP A 91 10.99 -1.37 12.67
N TYR A 92 11.83 -1.67 13.67
CA TYR A 92 12.10 -3.05 14.08
C TYR A 92 10.85 -3.77 14.62
N GLU A 93 10.07 -3.10 15.47
CA GLU A 93 8.82 -3.65 16.03
C GLU A 93 7.76 -3.88 14.95
N ILE A 94 7.62 -2.94 14.01
CA ILE A 94 6.69 -3.06 12.87
C ILE A 94 7.07 -4.28 12.02
N ARG A 95 8.34 -4.40 11.65
CA ARG A 95 8.86 -5.54 10.88
C ARG A 95 8.61 -6.87 11.59
N ASN A 96 8.88 -6.95 12.89
CA ASN A 96 8.68 -8.17 13.68
C ASN A 96 7.19 -8.51 13.80
N THR A 97 6.32 -7.52 13.98
CA THR A 97 4.87 -7.72 14.00
C THR A 97 4.39 -8.28 12.67
N LEU A 98 4.82 -7.71 11.55
CA LEU A 98 4.48 -8.21 10.22
C LEU A 98 4.97 -9.66 10.03
N ALA A 99 6.22 -9.95 10.38
CA ALA A 99 6.78 -11.29 10.26
C ALA A 99 6.04 -12.32 11.12
N LYS A 100 5.68 -11.95 12.36
CA LYS A 100 4.88 -12.77 13.27
C LYS A 100 3.50 -13.07 12.65
N VAL A 101 2.79 -12.06 12.20
CA VAL A 101 1.47 -12.18 11.57
C VAL A 101 1.54 -13.07 10.32
N MET A 102 2.52 -12.86 9.45
CA MET A 102 2.71 -13.70 8.27
C MET A 102 2.95 -15.17 8.62
N LYS A 103 3.69 -15.44 9.71
CA LYS A 103 3.91 -16.80 10.22
C LYS A 103 2.63 -17.40 10.80
N GLU A 104 1.89 -16.66 11.62
CA GLU A 104 0.64 -17.10 12.25
C GLU A 104 -0.40 -17.46 11.19
N TYR A 105 -0.57 -16.65 10.15
CA TYR A 105 -1.50 -16.90 9.05
C TYR A 105 -0.94 -17.79 7.94
N ASN A 106 0.27 -18.32 8.13
CA ASN A 106 0.96 -19.17 7.14
C ASN A 106 0.92 -18.58 5.73
N THR A 107 1.15 -17.28 5.62
CA THR A 107 1.18 -16.56 4.34
C THR A 107 2.59 -16.10 4.00
N LYS A 108 2.90 -16.14 2.70
CA LYS A 108 4.15 -15.59 2.13
C LYS A 108 3.85 -14.54 1.06
N ILE A 109 2.63 -14.03 1.02
CA ILE A 109 2.19 -13.08 0.01
C ILE A 109 1.84 -11.77 0.68
N VAL A 110 2.54 -10.72 0.27
CA VAL A 110 2.22 -9.32 0.60
C VAL A 110 1.70 -8.65 -0.66
N ILE A 111 0.65 -7.85 -0.54
CA ILE A 111 -0.05 -7.19 -1.65
C ILE A 111 -0.08 -5.69 -1.37
N ALA A 112 0.20 -4.88 -2.39
CA ALA A 112 0.06 -3.42 -2.34
C ALA A 112 -0.44 -2.90 -3.69
N HIS A 113 -0.88 -1.65 -3.77
CA HIS A 113 -1.23 -1.00 -5.02
C HIS A 113 -0.05 -0.17 -5.53
N ASN A 114 0.43 -0.46 -6.75
CA ASN A 114 1.71 0.06 -7.23
C ASN A 114 2.88 -0.39 -6.32
N ALA A 115 2.86 -1.66 -5.96
CA ALA A 115 3.71 -2.30 -4.95
C ALA A 115 5.22 -2.04 -5.09
N ARG A 116 5.68 -1.58 -6.27
CA ARG A 116 7.08 -1.19 -6.47
C ARG A 116 7.47 0.01 -5.62
N PHE A 117 6.52 0.92 -5.36
CA PHE A 117 6.75 2.08 -4.53
C PHE A 117 6.99 1.67 -3.08
N ASP A 118 6.07 0.89 -2.50
CA ASP A 118 6.17 0.43 -1.10
C ASP A 118 7.37 -0.47 -0.88
N ASP A 119 7.64 -1.39 -1.80
CA ASP A 119 8.82 -2.26 -1.75
C ASP A 119 10.13 -1.43 -1.77
N GLY A 120 10.18 -0.37 -2.57
CA GLY A 120 11.31 0.55 -2.62
C GLY A 120 11.46 1.38 -1.33
N ALA A 121 10.37 2.01 -0.88
CA ALA A 121 10.36 2.86 0.30
C ALA A 121 10.70 2.08 1.58
N THR A 122 10.13 0.87 1.74
CA THR A 122 10.45 0.00 2.89
C THR A 122 11.91 -0.46 2.90
N LYS A 123 12.49 -0.76 1.75
CA LYS A 123 13.92 -1.09 1.60
C LYS A 123 14.82 0.08 1.94
N ASN A 124 14.47 1.29 1.52
CA ASN A 124 15.23 2.50 1.85
C ASN A 124 15.19 2.80 3.34
N THR A 125 14.00 2.75 3.95
CA THR A 125 13.83 2.93 5.39
C THR A 125 14.63 1.90 6.18
N GLN A 126 14.57 0.63 5.79
CA GLN A 126 15.35 -0.45 6.41
C GLN A 126 16.86 -0.18 6.33
N ARG A 127 17.34 0.26 5.17
CA ARG A 127 18.76 0.57 4.96
C ARG A 127 19.22 1.76 5.78
N TRP A 128 18.42 2.81 5.81
CA TRP A 128 18.71 4.04 6.55
C TRP A 128 18.81 3.77 8.05
N LEU A 129 17.80 3.17 8.63
CA LEU A 129 17.68 2.99 10.07
C LEU A 129 18.65 1.93 10.62
N THR A 130 18.93 0.89 9.84
CA THR A 130 19.83 -0.19 10.30
C THR A 130 21.27 -0.03 9.85
N LYS A 131 21.55 0.89 8.92
CA LYS A 131 22.84 1.02 8.21
C LYS A 131 23.33 -0.28 7.59
N SER A 132 22.43 -1.26 7.42
CA SER A 132 22.73 -2.57 6.90
C SER A 132 22.80 -2.56 5.36
N LYS A 133 23.72 -3.33 4.80
CA LYS A 133 23.70 -3.64 3.37
C LYS A 133 22.47 -4.50 2.96
N TYR A 134 21.87 -5.21 3.90
CA TYR A 134 20.66 -5.98 3.69
C TYR A 134 19.43 -5.07 3.77
N ARG A 135 18.69 -4.97 2.65
CA ARG A 135 17.58 -4.03 2.46
C ARG A 135 16.21 -4.66 2.62
N PHE A 136 16.14 -5.85 3.20
CA PHE A 136 14.87 -6.59 3.23
C PHE A 136 14.05 -6.24 4.47
N PHE A 137 12.95 -5.54 4.24
CA PHE A 137 11.91 -5.35 5.24
C PHE A 137 11.04 -6.62 5.38
N LEU A 138 10.62 -7.17 4.26
CA LEU A 138 9.79 -8.37 4.22
C LEU A 138 10.59 -9.64 4.57
N PRO A 139 9.94 -10.64 5.20
CA PRO A 139 10.56 -11.93 5.46
C PRO A 139 11.09 -12.61 4.20
N TYR A 140 12.07 -13.49 4.37
CA TYR A 140 12.62 -14.27 3.26
C TYR A 140 11.54 -15.10 2.55
N ASN A 141 11.64 -15.23 1.23
CA ASN A 141 10.66 -15.90 0.36
C ASN A 141 9.27 -15.26 0.35
N THR A 142 9.14 -13.98 0.72
CA THR A 142 7.90 -13.25 0.51
C THR A 142 7.70 -12.94 -0.96
N GLU A 143 6.56 -13.30 -1.50
CA GLU A 143 6.10 -12.92 -2.83
C GLU A 143 5.30 -11.62 -2.72
N VAL A 144 5.66 -10.59 -3.48
CA VAL A 144 4.95 -9.33 -3.53
C VAL A 144 4.02 -9.32 -4.74
N TRP A 145 2.74 -9.08 -4.50
CA TRP A 145 1.73 -8.91 -5.55
C TRP A 145 1.35 -7.43 -5.67
N ASP A 146 0.92 -7.07 -6.88
CA ASP A 146 0.60 -5.69 -7.24
C ASP A 146 -0.83 -5.59 -7.78
N THR A 147 -1.72 -4.96 -7.02
CA THR A 147 -3.12 -4.76 -7.43
C THR A 147 -3.24 -3.82 -8.63
N LEU A 148 -2.26 -2.93 -8.88
CA LEU A 148 -2.21 -2.13 -10.11
C LEU A 148 -2.02 -3.01 -11.35
N LYS A 149 -1.15 -4.04 -11.28
CA LYS A 149 -1.01 -5.03 -12.36
C LYS A 149 -2.29 -5.83 -12.56
N MET A 150 -2.93 -6.24 -11.45
CA MET A 150 -4.20 -6.94 -11.51
C MET A 150 -5.30 -6.08 -12.15
N ALA A 151 -5.42 -4.82 -11.73
CA ALA A 151 -6.38 -3.86 -12.28
C ALA A 151 -6.11 -3.57 -13.77
N ARG A 152 -4.85 -3.50 -14.17
CA ARG A 152 -4.46 -3.33 -15.58
C ARG A 152 -4.92 -4.50 -16.45
N ALA A 153 -4.87 -5.72 -15.92
CA ALA A 153 -5.30 -6.91 -16.65
C ALA A 153 -6.83 -7.09 -16.64
N VAL A 154 -7.49 -6.72 -15.54
CA VAL A 154 -8.90 -7.06 -15.29
C VAL A 154 -9.83 -5.88 -15.50
N ILE A 155 -9.51 -4.70 -14.98
CA ILE A 155 -10.41 -3.54 -14.92
C ILE A 155 -10.19 -2.62 -16.11
N ALA A 156 -8.96 -2.30 -16.46
CA ALA A 156 -8.65 -1.39 -17.55
C ALA A 156 -9.27 -1.76 -18.91
N PRO A 157 -9.39 -3.06 -19.28
CA PRO A 157 -10.01 -3.45 -20.54
C PRO A 157 -11.53 -3.38 -20.54
N MET A 158 -12.19 -3.17 -19.39
CA MET A 158 -13.67 -3.17 -19.29
C MET A 158 -14.25 -1.93 -19.96
N PRO A 159 -15.17 -2.09 -20.94
CA PRO A 159 -15.85 -0.95 -21.57
C PRO A 159 -16.59 -0.05 -20.56
N THR A 160 -17.18 -0.66 -19.53
CA THR A 160 -17.86 0.03 -18.44
C THR A 160 -16.93 0.91 -17.61
N TYR A 161 -15.70 0.44 -17.33
CA TYR A 161 -14.69 1.23 -16.62
C TYR A 161 -14.19 2.40 -17.47
N LYS A 162 -13.98 2.16 -18.77
CA LYS A 162 -13.59 3.21 -19.71
C LYS A 162 -14.65 4.31 -19.77
N ALA A 163 -15.92 3.94 -19.96
CA ALA A 163 -17.03 4.88 -19.98
C ALA A 163 -17.17 5.67 -18.67
N PHE A 164 -16.95 5.00 -17.52
CA PHE A 164 -16.93 5.64 -16.22
C PHE A 164 -15.82 6.71 -16.16
N CYS A 165 -14.59 6.36 -16.55
CA CYS A 165 -13.46 7.29 -16.55
C CYS A 165 -13.65 8.48 -17.51
N GLU A 166 -14.24 8.23 -18.69
CA GLU A 166 -14.59 9.30 -19.65
C GLU A 166 -15.62 10.25 -19.06
N LYS A 167 -16.69 9.72 -18.47
CA LYS A 167 -17.77 10.49 -17.87
C LYS A 167 -17.31 11.39 -16.73
N HIS A 168 -16.38 10.89 -15.89
CA HIS A 168 -15.95 11.59 -14.67
C HIS A 168 -14.59 12.28 -14.80
N GLY A 169 -13.98 12.31 -15.99
CA GLY A 169 -12.71 12.99 -16.22
C GLY A 169 -11.47 12.25 -15.69
N TYR A 170 -11.57 10.94 -15.46
CA TYR A 170 -10.48 10.10 -14.96
C TYR A 170 -9.63 9.47 -16.08
N MET A 171 -9.38 10.24 -17.13
CA MET A 171 -8.49 9.86 -18.21
C MET A 171 -7.09 10.46 -18.01
N THR A 172 -6.04 9.76 -18.46
CA THR A 172 -4.67 10.28 -18.42
C THR A 172 -4.50 11.43 -19.41
N LYS A 173 -3.60 12.39 -19.09
CA LYS A 173 -3.28 13.56 -19.93
C LYS A 173 -2.23 13.26 -21.02
N HIS A 174 -2.20 12.06 -21.57
CA HIS A 174 -1.29 11.69 -22.64
C HIS A 174 -1.93 11.86 -24.01
N ALA A 175 -1.10 11.88 -25.08
CA ALA A 175 -1.58 11.98 -26.48
C ALA A 175 -2.60 10.88 -26.85
N LYS A 176 -2.50 9.72 -26.23
CA LYS A 176 -3.50 8.65 -26.29
C LYS A 176 -4.05 8.43 -24.87
N PRO A 177 -5.13 9.13 -24.49
CA PRO A 177 -5.70 9.02 -23.15
C PRO A 177 -6.11 7.57 -22.82
N ARG A 178 -5.83 7.16 -21.59
CA ARG A 178 -6.22 5.85 -21.04
C ARG A 178 -6.93 6.06 -19.70
N PRO A 179 -7.80 5.15 -19.29
CA PRO A 179 -8.36 5.16 -17.95
C PRO A 179 -7.26 5.20 -16.88
N GLN A 180 -7.40 6.08 -15.89
CA GLN A 180 -6.51 6.10 -14.73
C GLN A 180 -6.70 4.82 -13.91
N LEU A 181 -5.65 4.35 -13.27
CA LEU A 181 -5.68 3.16 -12.41
C LEU A 181 -5.21 3.51 -10.99
N LYS A 182 -5.51 4.72 -10.51
CA LYS A 182 -5.34 5.08 -9.11
C LYS A 182 -6.30 4.27 -8.24
N ALA A 183 -5.88 3.94 -7.02
CA ALA A 183 -6.70 3.17 -6.09
C ALA A 183 -8.06 3.84 -5.85
N GLU A 184 -8.08 5.13 -5.58
CA GLU A 184 -9.30 5.92 -5.42
C GLU A 184 -10.25 5.84 -6.63
N THR A 185 -9.72 6.00 -7.84
CA THR A 185 -10.55 5.97 -9.07
C THR A 185 -11.19 4.60 -9.28
N ILE A 186 -10.42 3.53 -9.04
CA ILE A 186 -10.92 2.15 -9.15
C ILE A 186 -11.95 1.88 -8.06
N TYR A 187 -11.70 2.32 -6.84
CA TYR A 187 -12.61 2.16 -5.71
C TYR A 187 -13.97 2.83 -5.97
N LYS A 188 -13.97 4.07 -6.46
CA LYS A 188 -15.20 4.78 -6.90
C LYS A 188 -16.01 3.97 -7.92
N PHE A 189 -15.33 3.36 -8.88
CA PHE A 189 -15.98 2.51 -9.88
C PHE A 189 -16.57 1.23 -9.27
N ILE A 190 -15.83 0.56 -8.39
CA ILE A 190 -16.26 -0.72 -7.80
C ILE A 190 -17.45 -0.51 -6.85
N THR A 191 -17.45 0.57 -6.08
CA THR A 191 -18.46 0.86 -5.05
C THR A 191 -19.62 1.70 -5.58
N ALA A 192 -19.48 2.29 -6.77
CA ALA A 192 -20.37 3.32 -7.31
C ALA A 192 -20.47 4.59 -6.44
N ASP A 193 -19.54 4.79 -5.52
CA ASP A 193 -19.42 5.98 -4.68
C ASP A 193 -18.47 7.00 -5.35
N THR A 194 -19.05 7.91 -6.14
CA THR A 194 -18.29 8.92 -6.88
C THR A 194 -17.76 10.04 -6.01
N ASP A 195 -18.33 10.24 -4.83
CA ASP A 195 -17.98 11.32 -3.90
C ASP A 195 -16.87 10.89 -2.92
N PHE A 196 -16.53 9.61 -2.90
CA PHE A 196 -15.45 9.08 -2.08
C PHE A 196 -14.15 9.88 -2.30
N VAL A 197 -13.45 10.19 -1.22
CA VAL A 197 -12.12 10.82 -1.23
C VAL A 197 -11.17 9.98 -0.40
N GLU A 198 -10.06 9.59 -0.99
CA GLU A 198 -9.00 8.83 -0.33
C GLU A 198 -8.37 9.66 0.81
N SER A 199 -8.19 9.03 1.95
CA SER A 199 -7.67 9.73 3.15
C SER A 199 -6.16 9.89 3.13
N HIS A 200 -5.47 9.08 2.31
CA HIS A 200 -4.02 8.98 2.23
C HIS A 200 -3.39 8.71 3.61
N THR A 201 -3.77 7.60 4.19
CA THR A 201 -3.17 7.06 5.41
C THR A 201 -3.09 5.55 5.29
N GLY A 202 -1.95 4.96 5.66
CA GLY A 202 -1.60 3.60 5.29
C GLY A 202 -2.70 2.54 5.54
N LEU A 203 -3.29 2.44 6.75
CA LEU A 203 -4.33 1.43 6.98
C LEU A 203 -5.64 1.72 6.23
N GLU A 204 -6.02 2.98 6.07
CA GLU A 204 -7.26 3.34 5.37
C GLU A 204 -7.14 3.02 3.89
N ASP A 205 -5.96 3.26 3.31
CA ASP A 205 -5.69 2.96 1.90
C ASP A 205 -5.60 1.43 1.67
N VAL A 206 -5.07 0.67 2.63
CA VAL A 206 -5.19 -0.80 2.64
C VAL A 206 -6.65 -1.27 2.54
N MET A 207 -7.60 -0.59 3.22
CA MET A 207 -9.02 -0.94 3.15
C MET A 207 -9.64 -0.67 1.78
N ILE A 208 -9.14 0.32 1.04
CA ILE A 208 -9.53 0.61 -0.34
C ILE A 208 -8.93 -0.43 -1.29
N GLU A 209 -7.65 -0.68 -1.16
CA GLU A 209 -6.91 -1.59 -2.03
C GLU A 209 -7.37 -3.05 -1.93
N LYS A 210 -7.82 -3.48 -0.74
CA LYS A 210 -8.39 -4.82 -0.58
C LYS A 210 -9.66 -5.02 -1.41
N GLU A 211 -10.45 -3.97 -1.64
CA GLU A 211 -11.62 -4.07 -2.51
C GLU A 211 -11.21 -4.24 -3.98
N ILE A 212 -10.12 -3.60 -4.41
CA ILE A 212 -9.54 -3.81 -5.73
C ILE A 212 -9.06 -5.26 -5.88
N PHE A 213 -8.34 -5.75 -4.88
CA PHE A 213 -7.89 -7.15 -4.82
C PHE A 213 -9.07 -8.13 -4.90
N ARG A 214 -10.07 -7.95 -4.04
CA ARG A 214 -11.29 -8.76 -4.01
C ARG A 214 -11.98 -8.77 -5.37
N TYR A 215 -12.18 -7.60 -5.96
CA TYR A 215 -12.85 -7.45 -7.26
C TYR A 215 -12.09 -8.21 -8.36
N CYS A 216 -10.77 -8.00 -8.46
CA CYS A 216 -9.95 -8.68 -9.45
C CYS A 216 -9.95 -10.21 -9.27
N MET A 217 -9.82 -10.68 -8.01
CA MET A 217 -9.85 -12.11 -7.70
C MET A 217 -11.21 -12.75 -8.00
N GLY A 218 -12.31 -11.99 -7.84
CA GLY A 218 -13.68 -12.43 -8.14
C GLY A 218 -13.97 -12.66 -9.63
N LYS A 219 -13.17 -12.07 -10.54
CA LYS A 219 -13.34 -12.26 -11.98
C LYS A 219 -12.83 -13.61 -12.50
N HIS A 220 -12.11 -14.37 -11.69
CA HIS A 220 -11.61 -15.72 -12.02
C HIS A 220 -10.83 -15.83 -13.34
N GLN A 221 -10.26 -14.72 -13.83
CA GLN A 221 -9.48 -14.73 -15.05
C GLN A 221 -7.95 -14.78 -14.76
N LYS A 222 -7.19 -15.26 -15.74
CA LYS A 222 -5.73 -15.26 -15.67
C LYS A 222 -5.24 -13.82 -15.68
N MET A 223 -4.39 -13.46 -14.71
CA MET A 223 -3.78 -12.15 -14.59
C MET A 223 -2.39 -12.22 -13.99
N GLU A 224 -1.51 -11.31 -14.38
CA GLU A 224 -0.22 -11.11 -13.73
C GLU A 224 -0.44 -10.42 -12.37
N LYS A 225 0.16 -10.97 -11.32
CA LYS A 225 0.02 -10.49 -9.95
C LYS A 225 1.36 -10.12 -9.34
N ALA A 226 2.39 -10.96 -9.57
CA ALA A 226 3.69 -10.81 -8.94
C ALA A 226 4.40 -9.54 -9.42
N LEU A 227 4.96 -8.79 -8.47
CA LEU A 227 5.77 -7.61 -8.76
C LEU A 227 7.03 -8.01 -9.53
N TYR A 228 7.69 -9.08 -9.08
CA TYR A 228 8.88 -9.63 -9.70
C TYR A 228 8.57 -10.96 -10.36
N LYS A 229 9.10 -11.17 -11.56
CA LYS A 229 9.08 -12.49 -12.19
C LYS A 229 10.00 -13.41 -11.39
N LYS A 230 9.54 -14.63 -11.10
CA LYS A 230 10.43 -15.66 -10.59
C LYS A 230 11.45 -15.92 -11.70
N SER A 231 12.74 -15.80 -11.38
CA SER A 231 13.79 -16.36 -12.24
C SER A 231 13.50 -17.85 -12.41
N ALA A 232 13.44 -18.27 -13.68
CA ALA A 232 13.28 -19.67 -14.02
C ALA A 232 14.48 -20.48 -13.55
#